data_5bd2f27e04b61823397ba3cd9b423880
#
_entry.id   5bd2f27e04b61823397ba3cd9b423880
#
_cell.length_a   1.000
_cell.length_b   1.000
_cell.length_c   1.000
_cell.angle_alpha   90.00
_cell.angle_beta   90.00
_cell.angle_gamma   90.00
#
_symmetry.space_group_name_H-M   'P 1'
#
loop_
_entity.id
_entity.type
_entity.pdbx_description
1 polymer ?
#
loop_
_entity_poly.entity_id
_entity_poly.type
_entity_poly.pdbx_seq_one_letter_code
_entity_poly.pdbx_strand_id
1 'polypeptide(L)'
;EAERSFRQLAAHDPGCAMAYWGMAMANWENPERAKGFIEKAKALAEKADAHAQAYISTQANYLDGKPADEKARRQEMLKDLEDLAHGFPDDIEAKAFLACRIWQFAYKPPQIPIGSHEAVDALIQQVLAKSPMHPANHYRIHLWDKRKAERAIDSAAKLGFTAPAVAHMWHMPGHIYSNLHRYEDAAWHQQASARVDHAHMLKHRLLPDQIFNYAHNNEWLARNWINLGNRKAAFGMAKSLLANPRHPKLNSVEGKAQSYRYGRMRLINILENFELWDEALELSASEWLEPLENPEHDIPRLRLIGLANFELGRKTDLEQVLADLDALSEVAKKNHEKAQAEAKEKAGKEKKKPDETEKLVKDAGKAPGQQIDRIKKTRAELEGCLAALDGDKDSALEALAKGSRPNYAAALEYMSLGDLEKADSMSEAEVSGDKRQTLPLAARIEVLHKLGRSDDVRECFVELRKVSSQIDLDAPPFARLLPIARSFEFPDDWRLPYEP
;
A
#
# COMPACT_ATOMS: atom_id res chain seq x y z
N GLU A 1 -12.02 -3.73 -21.09
CA GLU A 1 -12.04 -5.04 -21.76
C GLU A 1 -13.46 -5.66 -21.67
N ALA A 2 -14.09 -5.83 -20.49
CA ALA A 2 -15.42 -6.43 -20.35
C ALA A 2 -16.48 -5.75 -21.23
N GLU A 3 -16.60 -4.41 -21.19
CA GLU A 3 -17.52 -3.69 -22.05
C GLU A 3 -17.28 -3.99 -23.55
N ARG A 4 -16.00 -4.10 -23.96
CA ARG A 4 -15.65 -4.41 -25.36
C ARG A 4 -16.15 -5.79 -25.77
N SER A 5 -15.98 -6.80 -24.92
CA SER A 5 -16.47 -8.15 -25.19
C SER A 5 -17.99 -8.19 -25.30
N PHE A 6 -18.72 -7.52 -24.39
CA PHE A 6 -20.18 -7.43 -24.46
C PHE A 6 -20.66 -6.61 -25.67
N ARG A 7 -19.92 -5.60 -26.12
CA ARG A 7 -20.20 -4.90 -27.38
C ARG A 7 -20.07 -5.80 -28.59
N GLN A 8 -19.06 -6.68 -28.61
CA GLN A 8 -18.94 -7.67 -29.68
C GLN A 8 -20.11 -8.63 -29.69
N LEU A 9 -20.53 -9.12 -28.51
CA LEU A 9 -21.72 -9.96 -28.39
C LEU A 9 -22.97 -9.24 -28.93
N ALA A 10 -23.20 -7.99 -28.54
CA ALA A 10 -24.31 -7.19 -29.06
C ALA A 10 -24.22 -6.90 -30.56
N ALA A 11 -23.04 -6.87 -31.14
CA ALA A 11 -22.85 -6.72 -32.59
C ALA A 11 -23.19 -8.01 -33.36
N HIS A 12 -22.90 -9.18 -32.77
CA HIS A 12 -23.26 -10.49 -33.33
C HIS A 12 -24.75 -10.83 -33.13
N ASP A 13 -25.29 -10.51 -31.96
CA ASP A 13 -26.68 -10.70 -31.60
C ASP A 13 -27.27 -9.43 -30.96
N PRO A 14 -27.80 -8.51 -31.77
CA PRO A 14 -28.44 -7.28 -31.26
C PRO A 14 -29.68 -7.53 -30.38
N GLY A 15 -30.25 -8.73 -30.43
CA GLY A 15 -31.37 -9.16 -29.60
C GLY A 15 -30.97 -9.74 -28.24
N CYS A 16 -29.68 -9.97 -27.98
CA CYS A 16 -29.22 -10.53 -26.72
C CYS A 16 -29.31 -9.51 -25.60
N ALA A 17 -30.30 -9.63 -24.73
CA ALA A 17 -30.52 -8.76 -23.57
C ALA A 17 -29.30 -8.78 -22.62
N MET A 18 -28.68 -9.95 -22.40
CA MET A 18 -27.55 -10.12 -21.52
C MET A 18 -26.26 -9.43 -22.02
N ALA A 19 -26.14 -9.16 -23.32
CA ALA A 19 -25.04 -8.34 -23.83
C ALA A 19 -25.12 -6.91 -23.31
N TYR A 20 -26.30 -6.33 -23.26
CA TYR A 20 -26.52 -4.99 -22.72
C TYR A 20 -26.48 -4.95 -21.19
N TRP A 21 -26.95 -5.98 -20.51
CA TRP A 21 -26.75 -6.16 -19.08
C TRP A 21 -25.24 -6.19 -18.74
N GLY A 22 -24.46 -6.95 -19.48
CA GLY A 22 -23.00 -7.02 -19.27
C GLY A 22 -22.29 -5.70 -19.51
N MET A 23 -22.73 -4.89 -20.50
CA MET A 23 -22.23 -3.53 -20.68
C MET A 23 -22.60 -2.61 -19.50
N ALA A 24 -23.81 -2.74 -18.92
CA ALA A 24 -24.21 -2.01 -17.73
C ALA A 24 -23.34 -2.39 -16.52
N MET A 25 -23.11 -3.69 -16.32
CA MET A 25 -22.21 -4.21 -15.27
C MET A 25 -20.77 -3.72 -15.41
N ALA A 26 -20.25 -3.68 -16.63
CA ALA A 26 -18.91 -3.19 -16.91
C ALA A 26 -18.75 -1.68 -16.64
N ASN A 27 -19.85 -0.94 -16.54
CA ASN A 27 -19.90 0.49 -16.24
C ASN A 27 -20.46 0.79 -14.84
N TRP A 28 -20.32 -0.12 -13.92
CA TRP A 28 -20.82 0.01 -12.55
C TRP A 28 -20.46 1.34 -11.86
N GLU A 29 -19.24 1.84 -12.07
CA GLU A 29 -18.79 3.11 -11.49
C GLU A 29 -19.19 4.35 -12.30
N ASN A 30 -19.91 4.17 -13.39
CA ASN A 30 -20.47 5.25 -14.21
C ASN A 30 -21.99 5.03 -14.40
N PRO A 31 -22.81 5.38 -13.40
CA PRO A 31 -24.25 5.11 -13.39
C PRO A 31 -24.99 5.69 -14.60
N GLU A 32 -24.63 6.88 -15.06
CA GLU A 32 -25.25 7.51 -16.22
C GLU A 32 -25.05 6.68 -17.49
N ARG A 33 -23.84 6.15 -17.69
CA ARG A 33 -23.54 5.26 -18.81
C ARG A 33 -24.22 3.90 -18.64
N ALA A 34 -24.21 3.34 -17.44
CA ALA A 34 -24.83 2.06 -17.12
C ALA A 34 -26.35 2.07 -17.37
N LYS A 35 -27.05 3.18 -17.03
CA LYS A 35 -28.47 3.35 -17.27
C LYS A 35 -28.85 3.17 -18.73
N GLY A 36 -28.10 3.78 -19.66
CA GLY A 36 -28.39 3.65 -21.09
C GLY A 36 -28.32 2.20 -21.59
N PHE A 37 -27.46 1.39 -20.99
CA PHE A 37 -27.34 -0.03 -21.34
C PHE A 37 -28.41 -0.88 -20.67
N ILE A 38 -28.72 -0.65 -19.38
CA ILE A 38 -29.72 -1.45 -18.69
C ILE A 38 -31.15 -1.23 -19.26
N GLU A 39 -31.47 -0.03 -19.72
CA GLU A 39 -32.75 0.23 -20.38
C GLU A 39 -32.88 -0.57 -21.69
N LYS A 40 -31.81 -0.73 -22.46
CA LYS A 40 -31.82 -1.62 -23.63
C LYS A 40 -31.99 -3.08 -23.23
N ALA A 41 -31.33 -3.53 -22.15
CA ALA A 41 -31.49 -4.88 -21.63
C ALA A 41 -32.94 -5.12 -21.22
N LYS A 42 -33.60 -4.18 -20.51
CA LYS A 42 -35.03 -4.23 -20.12
C LYS A 42 -35.98 -4.35 -21.34
N ALA A 43 -35.71 -3.54 -22.36
CA ALA A 43 -36.55 -3.58 -23.59
C ALA A 43 -36.46 -4.92 -24.33
N LEU A 44 -35.42 -5.69 -24.14
CA LEU A 44 -35.20 -7.02 -24.74
C LEU A 44 -35.55 -8.17 -23.78
N ALA A 45 -35.78 -7.89 -22.49
CA ALA A 45 -35.95 -8.90 -21.45
C ALA A 45 -37.15 -9.82 -21.66
N GLU A 46 -38.24 -9.35 -22.27
CA GLU A 46 -39.41 -10.18 -22.54
C GLU A 46 -39.12 -11.43 -23.39
N LYS A 47 -38.05 -11.38 -24.22
CA LYS A 47 -37.62 -12.49 -25.06
C LYS A 47 -36.56 -13.38 -24.39
N ALA A 48 -36.08 -12.99 -23.22
CA ALA A 48 -35.11 -13.73 -22.46
C ALA A 48 -35.81 -14.73 -21.51
N ASP A 49 -35.06 -15.74 -21.05
CA ASP A 49 -35.55 -16.66 -20.03
C ASP A 49 -35.67 -15.99 -18.65
N ALA A 50 -36.38 -16.65 -17.75
CA ALA A 50 -36.63 -16.13 -16.40
C ALA A 50 -35.32 -15.83 -15.61
N HIS A 51 -34.26 -16.59 -15.87
CA HIS A 51 -32.98 -16.40 -15.25
C HIS A 51 -32.31 -15.09 -15.69
N ALA A 52 -32.22 -14.84 -16.99
CA ALA A 52 -31.70 -13.59 -17.54
C ALA A 52 -32.55 -12.38 -17.12
N GLN A 53 -33.91 -12.54 -17.09
CA GLN A 53 -34.82 -11.50 -16.60
C GLN A 53 -34.50 -11.11 -15.14
N ALA A 54 -34.22 -12.08 -14.27
CA ALA A 54 -33.88 -11.84 -12.87
C ALA A 54 -32.58 -11.02 -12.71
N TYR A 55 -31.52 -11.33 -13.47
CA TYR A 55 -30.29 -10.53 -13.50
C TYR A 55 -30.52 -9.10 -13.97
N ILE A 56 -31.30 -8.93 -15.05
CA ILE A 56 -31.62 -7.62 -15.61
C ILE A 56 -32.41 -6.79 -14.61
N SER A 57 -33.42 -7.39 -13.95
CA SER A 57 -34.25 -6.71 -12.95
C SER A 57 -33.44 -6.26 -11.74
N THR A 58 -32.59 -7.13 -11.17
CA THR A 58 -31.71 -6.80 -10.04
C THR A 58 -30.83 -5.57 -10.34
N GLN A 59 -30.21 -5.54 -11.51
CA GLN A 59 -29.36 -4.42 -11.89
C GLN A 59 -30.16 -3.15 -12.21
N ALA A 60 -31.31 -3.29 -12.86
CA ALA A 60 -32.20 -2.18 -13.19
C ALA A 60 -32.77 -1.50 -11.95
N ASN A 61 -33.28 -2.28 -10.97
CA ASN A 61 -33.77 -1.76 -9.69
C ASN A 61 -32.76 -0.85 -9.00
N TYR A 62 -31.49 -1.27 -8.94
CA TYR A 62 -30.44 -0.47 -8.37
C TYR A 62 -30.17 0.82 -9.15
N LEU A 63 -30.13 0.75 -10.49
CA LEU A 63 -29.83 1.89 -11.37
C LEU A 63 -30.98 2.88 -11.51
N ASP A 64 -32.24 2.46 -11.30
CA ASP A 64 -33.41 3.34 -11.29
C ASP A 64 -33.37 4.39 -10.17
N GLY A 65 -32.43 4.23 -9.21
CA GLY A 65 -32.17 5.21 -8.18
C GLY A 65 -33.22 5.27 -7.07
N LYS A 66 -34.02 4.22 -6.91
CA LYS A 66 -35.04 4.12 -5.84
C LYS A 66 -34.67 2.98 -4.87
N PRO A 67 -34.83 3.22 -3.57
CA PRO A 67 -35.07 4.51 -2.88
C PRO A 67 -33.93 5.53 -3.13
N ALA A 68 -34.22 6.81 -2.92
CA ALA A 68 -33.28 7.90 -3.16
C ALA A 68 -32.03 7.80 -2.23
N ASP A 69 -32.19 7.26 -1.02
CA ASP A 69 -31.09 6.93 -0.13
C ASP A 69 -30.22 5.79 -0.70
N GLU A 70 -28.94 6.06 -0.93
CA GLU A 70 -28.03 5.10 -1.53
C GLU A 70 -27.79 3.88 -0.65
N LYS A 71 -27.77 4.04 0.67
CA LYS A 71 -27.61 2.92 1.59
C LYS A 71 -28.78 1.96 1.52
N ALA A 72 -30.01 2.50 1.47
CA ALA A 72 -31.22 1.71 1.29
C ALA A 72 -31.23 0.98 -0.06
N ARG A 73 -30.82 1.65 -1.16
CA ARG A 73 -30.71 0.99 -2.48
C ARG A 73 -29.70 -0.17 -2.47
N ARG A 74 -28.57 0.00 -1.78
CA ARG A 74 -27.59 -1.09 -1.62
C ARG A 74 -28.16 -2.26 -0.84
N GLN A 75 -28.95 -2.00 0.20
CA GLN A 75 -29.65 -3.03 0.97
C GLN A 75 -30.67 -3.79 0.12
N GLU A 76 -31.48 -3.08 -0.67
CA GLU A 76 -32.43 -3.72 -1.59
C GLU A 76 -31.71 -4.55 -2.65
N MET A 77 -30.61 -4.06 -3.23
CA MET A 77 -29.82 -4.84 -4.18
C MET A 77 -29.25 -6.13 -3.57
N LEU A 78 -28.84 -6.11 -2.31
CA LEU A 78 -28.38 -7.34 -1.65
C LEU A 78 -29.53 -8.35 -1.50
N LYS A 79 -30.76 -7.90 -1.17
CA LYS A 79 -31.94 -8.77 -1.13
C LYS A 79 -32.26 -9.34 -2.53
N ASP A 80 -32.28 -8.49 -3.56
CA ASP A 80 -32.53 -8.93 -4.94
C ASP A 80 -31.51 -10.00 -5.37
N LEU A 81 -30.23 -9.86 -4.96
CA LEU A 81 -29.19 -10.86 -5.23
C LEU A 81 -29.36 -12.13 -4.39
N GLU A 82 -29.85 -12.03 -3.15
CA GLU A 82 -30.19 -13.19 -2.32
C GLU A 82 -31.36 -13.96 -2.94
N ASP A 83 -32.41 -13.26 -3.38
CA ASP A 83 -33.55 -13.85 -4.05
C ASP A 83 -33.15 -14.52 -5.37
N LEU A 84 -32.23 -13.90 -6.13
CA LEU A 84 -31.66 -14.48 -7.35
C LEU A 84 -30.91 -15.79 -7.03
N ALA A 85 -30.05 -15.79 -6.01
CA ALA A 85 -29.28 -16.96 -5.61
C ALA A 85 -30.15 -18.08 -5.05
N HIS A 86 -31.27 -17.76 -4.38
CA HIS A 86 -32.25 -18.72 -3.89
C HIS A 86 -33.15 -19.27 -5.01
N GLY A 87 -33.58 -18.40 -5.94
CA GLY A 87 -34.39 -18.81 -7.09
C GLY A 87 -33.64 -19.72 -8.07
N PHE A 88 -32.33 -19.56 -8.16
CA PHE A 88 -31.46 -20.36 -9.03
C PHE A 88 -30.28 -20.97 -8.23
N PRO A 89 -30.54 -21.97 -7.38
CA PRO A 89 -29.54 -22.48 -6.41
C PRO A 89 -28.31 -23.11 -7.06
N ASP A 90 -28.41 -23.53 -8.31
CA ASP A 90 -27.30 -24.09 -9.09
C ASP A 90 -26.44 -23.05 -9.79
N ASP A 91 -26.91 -21.80 -9.85
CA ASP A 91 -26.16 -20.68 -10.43
C ASP A 91 -25.06 -20.21 -9.48
N ILE A 92 -23.82 -20.53 -9.86
CA ILE A 92 -22.65 -20.09 -9.10
C ILE A 92 -22.33 -18.61 -9.29
N GLU A 93 -22.74 -18.02 -10.42
CA GLU A 93 -22.51 -16.60 -10.71
C GLU A 93 -23.36 -15.69 -9.80
N ALA A 94 -24.64 -16.07 -9.55
CA ALA A 94 -25.51 -15.34 -8.62
C ALA A 94 -24.88 -15.27 -7.22
N LYS A 95 -24.34 -16.40 -6.74
CA LYS A 95 -23.62 -16.46 -5.45
C LYS A 95 -22.35 -15.65 -5.46
N ALA A 96 -21.59 -15.67 -6.55
CA ALA A 96 -20.36 -14.90 -6.71
C ALA A 96 -20.65 -13.38 -6.73
N PHE A 97 -21.70 -12.93 -7.43
CA PHE A 97 -22.11 -11.53 -7.45
C PHE A 97 -22.62 -11.06 -6.09
N LEU A 98 -23.40 -11.89 -5.38
CA LEU A 98 -23.81 -11.58 -4.01
C LEU A 98 -22.60 -11.37 -3.10
N ALA A 99 -21.66 -12.31 -3.06
CA ALA A 99 -20.42 -12.19 -2.28
C ALA A 99 -19.62 -10.93 -2.66
N CYS A 100 -19.50 -10.64 -3.95
CA CYS A 100 -18.82 -9.44 -4.46
C CYS A 100 -19.49 -8.16 -3.96
N ARG A 101 -20.82 -8.06 -4.03
CA ARG A 101 -21.56 -6.86 -3.62
C ARG A 101 -21.55 -6.67 -2.10
N ILE A 102 -21.65 -7.73 -1.32
CA ILE A 102 -21.49 -7.66 0.15
C ILE A 102 -20.15 -7.03 0.49
N TRP A 103 -19.06 -7.51 -0.11
CA TRP A 103 -17.73 -6.94 0.12
C TRP A 103 -17.62 -5.49 -0.35
N GLN A 104 -18.06 -5.17 -1.60
CA GLN A 104 -17.97 -3.80 -2.16
C GLN A 104 -18.73 -2.78 -1.32
N PHE A 105 -19.93 -3.12 -0.86
CA PHE A 105 -20.75 -2.23 -0.05
C PHE A 105 -20.24 -2.07 1.37
N ALA A 106 -19.46 -3.00 1.87
CA ALA A 106 -18.79 -2.84 3.15
C ALA A 106 -17.58 -1.88 3.07
N TYR A 107 -16.99 -1.73 1.90
CA TYR A 107 -15.75 -0.94 1.71
C TYR A 107 -16.00 0.49 1.26
N LYS A 108 -16.98 0.73 0.39
CA LYS A 108 -17.27 2.05 -0.20
C LYS A 108 -18.42 2.75 0.53
N PRO A 109 -18.26 4.01 0.97
CA PRO A 109 -19.38 4.77 1.55
C PRO A 109 -20.56 4.95 0.55
N PRO A 110 -21.81 4.96 1.02
CA PRO A 110 -22.26 4.65 2.38
C PRO A 110 -22.12 3.15 2.69
N GLN A 111 -21.42 2.82 3.77
CA GLN A 111 -21.04 1.45 4.09
C GLN A 111 -22.21 0.61 4.64
N ILE A 112 -22.25 -0.66 4.25
CA ILE A 112 -23.05 -1.72 4.88
C ILE A 112 -22.08 -2.73 5.47
N PRO A 113 -21.94 -2.80 6.81
CA PRO A 113 -21.00 -3.73 7.44
C PRO A 113 -21.32 -5.19 7.11
N ILE A 114 -20.27 -6.01 6.94
CA ILE A 114 -20.44 -7.46 6.80
C ILE A 114 -20.86 -8.04 8.15
N GLY A 115 -22.04 -8.66 8.20
CA GLY A 115 -22.59 -9.27 9.42
C GLY A 115 -21.78 -10.50 9.86
N SER A 116 -21.39 -11.35 8.91
CA SER A 116 -20.56 -12.54 9.15
C SER A 116 -19.63 -12.81 7.97
N HIS A 117 -18.32 -12.70 8.21
CA HIS A 117 -17.30 -13.06 7.21
C HIS A 117 -17.31 -14.57 6.91
N GLU A 118 -17.62 -15.39 7.90
CA GLU A 118 -17.73 -16.84 7.72
C GLU A 118 -18.90 -17.23 6.80
N ALA A 119 -20.03 -16.53 6.91
CA ALA A 119 -21.16 -16.78 6.01
C ALA A 119 -20.84 -16.39 4.57
N VAL A 120 -20.14 -15.26 4.36
CA VAL A 120 -19.69 -14.87 3.02
C VAL A 120 -18.64 -15.84 2.47
N ASP A 121 -17.70 -16.29 3.31
CA ASP A 121 -16.71 -17.30 2.91
C ASP A 121 -17.39 -18.61 2.51
N ALA A 122 -18.38 -19.07 3.28
CA ALA A 122 -19.16 -20.28 2.96
C ALA A 122 -19.88 -20.18 1.61
N LEU A 123 -20.41 -18.99 1.29
CA LEU A 123 -21.01 -18.73 -0.02
C LEU A 123 -19.98 -18.81 -1.15
N ILE A 124 -18.80 -18.21 -0.96
CA ILE A 124 -17.68 -18.29 -1.91
C ILE A 124 -17.21 -19.73 -2.07
N GLN A 125 -17.11 -20.49 -0.99
CA GLN A 125 -16.71 -21.90 -1.03
C GLN A 125 -17.67 -22.76 -1.86
N GLN A 126 -18.99 -22.48 -1.87
CA GLN A 126 -19.92 -23.17 -2.75
C GLN A 126 -19.61 -22.92 -4.24
N VAL A 127 -19.19 -21.70 -4.59
CA VAL A 127 -18.74 -21.36 -5.95
C VAL A 127 -17.47 -22.14 -6.29
N LEU A 128 -16.46 -22.09 -5.40
CA LEU A 128 -15.15 -22.68 -5.63
C LEU A 128 -15.18 -24.21 -5.63
N ALA A 129 -16.14 -24.83 -4.93
CA ALA A 129 -16.35 -26.29 -4.97
C ALA A 129 -16.80 -26.78 -6.35
N LYS A 130 -17.63 -25.98 -7.06
CA LYS A 130 -18.08 -26.29 -8.44
C LYS A 130 -17.04 -25.83 -9.49
N SER A 131 -16.38 -24.69 -9.26
CA SER A 131 -15.39 -24.12 -10.17
C SER A 131 -14.15 -23.61 -9.40
N PRO A 132 -13.14 -24.48 -9.15
CA PRO A 132 -11.97 -24.12 -8.35
C PRO A 132 -11.13 -22.95 -8.88
N MET A 133 -11.22 -22.67 -10.19
CA MET A 133 -10.55 -21.57 -10.87
C MET A 133 -11.45 -20.35 -11.11
N HIS A 134 -12.58 -20.28 -10.41
CA HIS A 134 -13.50 -19.15 -10.54
C HIS A 134 -12.88 -17.84 -10.02
N PRO A 135 -13.13 -16.67 -10.64
CA PRO A 135 -12.69 -15.37 -10.15
C PRO A 135 -13.15 -14.99 -8.73
N ALA A 136 -14.09 -15.73 -8.12
CA ALA A 136 -14.48 -15.59 -6.72
C ALA A 136 -13.30 -15.80 -5.75
N ASN A 137 -12.20 -16.44 -6.16
CA ASN A 137 -10.92 -16.41 -5.44
C ASN A 137 -10.48 -14.97 -5.10
N HIS A 138 -10.74 -14.00 -5.99
CA HIS A 138 -10.45 -12.58 -5.76
C HIS A 138 -11.28 -12.00 -4.61
N TYR A 139 -12.58 -12.32 -4.56
CA TYR A 139 -13.46 -11.84 -3.49
C TYR A 139 -13.07 -12.44 -2.13
N ARG A 140 -12.63 -13.70 -2.11
CA ARG A 140 -12.12 -14.36 -0.92
C ARG A 140 -10.85 -13.70 -0.37
N ILE A 141 -9.92 -13.31 -1.23
CA ILE A 141 -8.74 -12.55 -0.84
C ILE A 141 -9.15 -11.25 -0.16
N HIS A 142 -10.00 -10.46 -0.79
CA HIS A 142 -10.48 -9.21 -0.21
C HIS A 142 -11.23 -9.39 1.12
N LEU A 143 -11.93 -10.51 1.29
CA LEU A 143 -12.66 -10.81 2.51
C LEU A 143 -11.71 -11.00 3.71
N TRP A 144 -10.53 -11.59 3.47
CA TRP A 144 -9.62 -12.05 4.52
C TRP A 144 -8.30 -11.27 4.64
N ASP A 145 -7.89 -10.49 3.65
CA ASP A 145 -6.55 -9.89 3.58
C ASP A 145 -6.17 -9.06 4.82
N LYS A 146 -7.15 -8.35 5.43
CA LYS A 146 -6.94 -7.50 6.61
C LYS A 146 -7.38 -8.12 7.94
N ARG A 147 -7.71 -9.41 7.95
CA ARG A 147 -8.26 -10.09 9.13
C ARG A 147 -7.53 -11.38 9.44
N LYS A 148 -7.64 -12.37 8.56
CA LYS A 148 -7.09 -13.72 8.67
C LYS A 148 -6.58 -14.16 7.32
N ALA A 149 -5.44 -13.59 6.90
CA ALA A 149 -4.87 -13.79 5.56
C ALA A 149 -4.63 -15.27 5.24
N GLU A 150 -4.31 -16.08 6.25
CA GLU A 150 -4.10 -17.53 6.14
C GLU A 150 -5.29 -18.28 5.54
N ARG A 151 -6.51 -17.77 5.73
CA ARG A 151 -7.73 -18.38 5.16
C ARG A 151 -7.83 -18.23 3.65
N ALA A 152 -7.13 -17.27 3.07
CA ALA A 152 -7.17 -17.01 1.62
C ALA A 152 -5.94 -17.54 0.87
N ILE A 153 -5.04 -18.29 1.52
CA ILE A 153 -3.78 -18.74 0.89
C ILE A 153 -4.03 -19.61 -0.35
N ASP A 154 -5.01 -20.52 -0.31
CA ASP A 154 -5.37 -21.36 -1.46
C ASP A 154 -5.94 -20.55 -2.63
N SER A 155 -6.67 -19.47 -2.32
CA SER A 155 -7.18 -18.54 -3.33
C SER A 155 -6.06 -17.67 -3.90
N ALA A 156 -5.10 -17.26 -3.06
CA ALA A 156 -3.92 -16.53 -3.49
C ALA A 156 -3.07 -17.35 -4.48
N ALA A 157 -2.85 -18.62 -4.18
CA ALA A 157 -2.09 -19.54 -5.06
C ALA A 157 -2.71 -19.71 -6.45
N LYS A 158 -4.03 -19.53 -6.60
CA LYS A 158 -4.78 -19.78 -7.85
C LYS A 158 -5.09 -18.50 -8.63
N LEU A 159 -5.27 -17.38 -7.95
CA LEU A 159 -5.94 -16.20 -8.52
C LEU A 159 -5.28 -15.69 -9.82
N GLY A 160 -3.97 -15.56 -9.88
CA GLY A 160 -3.27 -15.09 -11.08
C GLY A 160 -3.57 -15.96 -12.32
N PHE A 161 -3.75 -17.24 -12.13
CA PHE A 161 -4.05 -18.21 -13.21
C PHE A 161 -5.52 -18.17 -13.64
N THR A 162 -6.43 -17.62 -12.83
CA THR A 162 -7.86 -17.51 -13.20
C THR A 162 -8.10 -16.50 -14.32
N ALA A 163 -7.28 -15.45 -14.40
CA ALA A 163 -7.33 -14.44 -15.44
C ALA A 163 -5.93 -13.85 -15.70
N PRO A 164 -5.03 -14.61 -16.34
CA PRO A 164 -3.59 -14.28 -16.42
C PRO A 164 -3.26 -13.01 -17.19
N ALA A 165 -4.19 -12.50 -18.01
CA ALA A 165 -4.05 -11.24 -18.73
C ALA A 165 -4.50 -10.01 -17.92
N VAL A 166 -4.93 -10.18 -16.67
CA VAL A 166 -5.40 -9.12 -15.78
C VAL A 166 -4.39 -8.93 -14.65
N ALA A 167 -3.64 -7.84 -14.69
CA ALA A 167 -2.57 -7.55 -13.73
C ALA A 167 -3.05 -7.58 -12.27
N HIS A 168 -4.23 -7.06 -11.99
CA HIS A 168 -4.80 -7.04 -10.65
C HIS A 168 -4.99 -8.45 -10.04
N MET A 169 -5.21 -9.47 -10.87
CA MET A 169 -5.34 -10.85 -10.41
C MET A 169 -3.99 -11.44 -9.95
N TRP A 170 -2.88 -10.93 -10.45
CA TRP A 170 -1.54 -11.24 -9.95
C TRP A 170 -1.15 -10.40 -8.74
N HIS A 171 -1.65 -9.15 -8.66
CA HIS A 171 -1.36 -8.25 -7.54
C HIS A 171 -1.98 -8.72 -6.22
N MET A 172 -3.23 -9.12 -6.25
CA MET A 172 -3.99 -9.44 -5.03
C MET A 172 -3.42 -10.60 -4.18
N PRO A 173 -2.86 -11.68 -4.75
CA PRO A 173 -2.11 -12.67 -3.96
C PRO A 173 -0.96 -12.07 -3.16
N GLY A 174 -0.27 -11.07 -3.71
CA GLY A 174 0.81 -10.36 -3.01
C GLY A 174 0.38 -9.73 -1.69
N HIS A 175 -0.89 -9.30 -1.55
CA HIS A 175 -1.44 -8.84 -0.27
C HIS A 175 -1.44 -9.96 0.78
N ILE A 176 -1.93 -11.15 0.41
CA ILE A 176 -2.01 -12.30 1.31
C ILE A 176 -0.60 -12.71 1.74
N TYR A 177 0.30 -12.91 0.77
CA TYR A 177 1.68 -13.31 1.07
C TYR A 177 2.43 -12.27 1.91
N SER A 178 2.26 -10.96 1.64
CA SER A 178 2.84 -9.90 2.47
C SER A 178 2.29 -9.92 3.91
N ASN A 179 0.98 -10.14 4.09
CA ASN A 179 0.37 -10.23 5.42
C ASN A 179 0.78 -11.49 6.19
N LEU A 180 1.22 -12.53 5.47
CA LEU A 180 1.79 -13.75 6.04
C LEU A 180 3.32 -13.71 6.14
N HIS A 181 3.93 -12.53 5.89
CA HIS A 181 5.36 -12.32 5.92
C HIS A 181 6.16 -13.23 4.95
N ARG A 182 5.49 -13.71 3.90
CA ARG A 182 6.08 -14.47 2.79
C ARG A 182 6.49 -13.51 1.67
N TYR A 183 7.49 -12.69 1.95
CA TYR A 183 7.84 -11.55 1.08
C TYR A 183 8.40 -11.97 -0.28
N GLU A 184 9.00 -13.15 -0.41
CA GLU A 184 9.46 -13.67 -1.71
C GLU A 184 8.30 -14.01 -2.63
N ASP A 185 7.30 -14.72 -2.11
CA ASP A 185 6.07 -14.99 -2.86
C ASP A 185 5.34 -13.68 -3.21
N ALA A 186 5.28 -12.76 -2.26
CA ALA A 186 4.67 -11.45 -2.48
C ALA A 186 5.41 -10.68 -3.59
N ALA A 187 6.74 -10.64 -3.57
CA ALA A 187 7.55 -9.98 -4.60
C ALA A 187 7.35 -10.64 -5.97
N TRP A 188 7.31 -11.97 -6.02
CA TRP A 188 7.06 -12.69 -7.26
C TRP A 188 5.71 -12.33 -7.89
N HIS A 189 4.65 -12.28 -7.07
CA HIS A 189 3.31 -11.91 -7.51
C HIS A 189 3.23 -10.45 -7.98
N GLN A 190 3.86 -9.52 -7.26
CA GLN A 190 3.92 -8.11 -7.68
C GLN A 190 4.71 -7.94 -8.99
N GLN A 191 5.80 -8.68 -9.16
CA GLN A 191 6.57 -8.68 -10.39
C GLN A 191 5.76 -9.25 -11.57
N ALA A 192 5.01 -10.34 -11.36
CA ALA A 192 4.11 -10.90 -12.36
C ALA A 192 3.04 -9.87 -12.77
N SER A 193 2.42 -9.20 -11.79
CA SER A 193 1.45 -8.13 -12.03
C SER A 193 2.04 -6.98 -12.85
N ALA A 194 3.22 -6.48 -12.47
CA ALA A 194 3.89 -5.40 -13.18
C ALA A 194 4.23 -5.77 -14.63
N ARG A 195 4.60 -7.03 -14.89
CA ARG A 195 4.86 -7.53 -16.26
C ARG A 195 3.59 -7.54 -17.12
N VAL A 196 2.46 -7.93 -16.55
CA VAL A 196 1.15 -7.91 -17.25
C VAL A 196 0.75 -6.48 -17.59
N ASP A 197 0.87 -5.55 -16.65
CA ASP A 197 0.62 -4.12 -16.89
C ASP A 197 1.55 -3.57 -17.98
N HIS A 198 2.85 -3.90 -17.92
CA HIS A 198 3.82 -3.48 -18.93
C HIS A 198 3.46 -4.01 -20.34
N ALA A 199 3.09 -5.28 -20.46
CA ALA A 199 2.63 -5.85 -21.72
C ALA A 199 1.36 -5.16 -22.23
N HIS A 200 0.42 -4.81 -21.33
CA HIS A 200 -0.78 -4.06 -21.69
C HIS A 200 -0.45 -2.64 -22.16
N MET A 201 0.47 -1.94 -21.48
CA MET A 201 0.94 -0.61 -21.87
C MET A 201 1.54 -0.62 -23.29
N LEU A 202 2.43 -1.56 -23.58
CA LEU A 202 3.04 -1.69 -24.92
C LEU A 202 1.99 -1.96 -25.99
N LYS A 203 1.07 -2.91 -25.74
CA LYS A 203 0.00 -3.28 -26.69
C LYS A 203 -0.91 -2.11 -27.01
N HIS A 204 -1.24 -1.28 -26.04
CA HIS A 204 -2.20 -0.18 -26.16
C HIS A 204 -1.56 1.20 -26.29
N ARG A 205 -0.21 1.27 -26.30
CA ARG A 205 0.58 2.53 -26.37
C ARG A 205 0.20 3.50 -25.27
N LEU A 206 0.12 2.99 -24.03
CA LEU A 206 -0.22 3.77 -22.84
C LEU A 206 1.05 4.18 -22.10
N LEU A 207 1.01 5.35 -21.46
CA LEU A 207 2.03 5.77 -20.50
C LEU A 207 1.84 5.02 -19.17
N PRO A 208 2.92 4.83 -18.36
CA PRO A 208 2.85 4.13 -17.10
C PRO A 208 1.72 4.61 -16.18
N ASP A 209 1.60 5.92 -16.02
CA ASP A 209 0.63 6.54 -15.09
C ASP A 209 -0.77 6.76 -15.69
N GLN A 210 -1.03 6.27 -16.89
CA GLN A 210 -2.37 6.08 -17.42
C GLN A 210 -3.02 4.80 -16.88
N ILE A 211 -2.23 3.93 -16.24
CA ILE A 211 -2.69 2.71 -15.57
C ILE A 211 -2.39 2.85 -14.09
N PHE A 212 -3.42 2.95 -13.26
CA PHE A 212 -3.28 3.07 -11.81
C PHE A 212 -2.42 1.95 -11.18
N ASN A 213 -2.60 0.72 -11.63
CA ASN A 213 -1.94 -0.44 -11.02
C ASN A 213 -0.43 -0.49 -11.27
N TYR A 214 0.09 0.02 -12.39
CA TYR A 214 1.52 -0.12 -12.71
C TYR A 214 2.43 0.48 -11.63
N ALA A 215 2.22 1.74 -11.30
CA ALA A 215 3.01 2.41 -10.27
C ALA A 215 2.80 1.75 -8.88
N HIS A 216 1.57 1.38 -8.56
CA HIS A 216 1.20 0.71 -7.32
C HIS A 216 1.83 -0.68 -7.18
N ASN A 217 1.83 -1.49 -8.23
CA ASN A 217 2.45 -2.82 -8.23
C ASN A 217 3.96 -2.75 -8.03
N ASN A 218 4.63 -1.81 -8.71
CA ASN A 218 6.07 -1.61 -8.59
C ASN A 218 6.47 -1.02 -7.23
N GLU A 219 5.63 -0.19 -6.64
CA GLU A 219 5.82 0.30 -5.26
C GLU A 219 5.76 -0.85 -4.25
N TRP A 220 4.77 -1.74 -4.35
CA TRP A 220 4.68 -2.92 -3.50
C TRP A 220 5.85 -3.89 -3.71
N LEU A 221 6.30 -4.05 -4.94
CA LEU A 221 7.47 -4.86 -5.26
C LEU A 221 8.73 -4.32 -4.57
N ALA A 222 8.98 -3.01 -4.68
CA ALA A 222 10.11 -2.36 -4.00
C ALA A 222 10.02 -2.54 -2.47
N ARG A 223 8.82 -2.41 -1.88
CA ARG A 223 8.58 -2.65 -0.45
C ARG A 223 8.93 -4.09 -0.04
N ASN A 224 8.52 -5.08 -0.81
CA ASN A 224 8.83 -6.47 -0.51
C ASN A 224 10.35 -6.74 -0.62
N TRP A 225 11.04 -6.16 -1.61
CA TRP A 225 12.50 -6.26 -1.71
C TRP A 225 13.24 -5.60 -0.54
N ILE A 226 12.72 -4.48 0.01
CA ILE A 226 13.27 -3.91 1.24
C ILE A 226 13.18 -4.92 2.39
N ASN A 227 12.02 -5.56 2.58
CA ASN A 227 11.82 -6.55 3.63
C ASN A 227 12.72 -7.78 3.46
N LEU A 228 13.09 -8.12 2.21
CA LEU A 228 13.99 -9.21 1.86
C LEU A 228 15.49 -8.83 1.91
N GLY A 229 15.82 -7.58 2.20
CA GLY A 229 17.22 -7.13 2.18
C GLY A 229 17.81 -6.96 0.77
N ASN A 230 16.99 -7.01 -0.28
CA ASN A 230 17.41 -6.84 -1.68
C ASN A 230 17.49 -5.35 -2.04
N ARG A 231 18.53 -4.70 -1.55
CA ARG A 231 18.80 -3.27 -1.72
C ARG A 231 18.88 -2.87 -3.21
N LYS A 232 19.65 -3.64 -3.99
CA LYS A 232 19.93 -3.30 -5.41
C LYS A 232 18.65 -3.31 -6.24
N ALA A 233 17.82 -4.34 -6.09
CA ALA A 233 16.56 -4.43 -6.82
C ALA A 233 15.56 -3.34 -6.38
N ALA A 234 15.42 -3.10 -5.07
CA ALA A 234 14.56 -2.06 -4.53
C ALA A 234 14.97 -0.66 -5.01
N PHE A 235 16.28 -0.35 -4.95
CA PHE A 235 16.86 0.93 -5.39
C PHE A 235 16.64 1.16 -6.89
N GLY A 236 16.94 0.15 -7.72
CA GLY A 236 16.70 0.21 -9.15
C GLY A 236 15.24 0.46 -9.49
N MET A 237 14.31 -0.18 -8.78
CA MET A 237 12.87 0.02 -8.97
C MET A 237 12.43 1.43 -8.59
N ALA A 238 12.87 1.95 -7.45
CA ALA A 238 12.55 3.31 -7.03
C ALA A 238 13.02 4.35 -8.04
N LYS A 239 14.26 4.22 -8.55
CA LYS A 239 14.78 5.08 -9.62
C LYS A 239 14.02 4.92 -10.93
N SER A 240 13.62 3.70 -11.30
CA SER A 240 12.80 3.47 -12.49
C SER A 240 11.44 4.16 -12.41
N LEU A 241 10.80 4.15 -11.25
CA LEU A 241 9.55 4.90 -11.02
C LEU A 241 9.75 6.41 -11.16
N LEU A 242 10.84 6.95 -10.61
CA LEU A 242 11.17 8.38 -10.71
C LEU A 242 11.51 8.81 -12.14
N ALA A 243 12.11 7.93 -12.94
CA ALA A 243 12.48 8.16 -14.33
C ALA A 243 11.27 8.15 -15.29
N ASN A 244 10.09 7.72 -14.84
CA ASN A 244 8.89 7.75 -15.68
C ASN A 244 8.52 9.18 -16.10
N PRO A 245 7.98 9.37 -17.32
CA PRO A 245 7.64 10.69 -17.85
C PRO A 245 6.72 11.48 -16.92
N ARG A 246 7.11 12.70 -16.57
CA ARG A 246 6.27 13.65 -15.81
C ARG A 246 5.11 14.15 -16.68
N HIS A 247 3.94 14.22 -16.11
CA HIS A 247 2.76 14.77 -16.76
C HIS A 247 1.86 15.48 -15.73
N PRO A 248 1.37 16.70 -15.99
CA PRO A 248 0.64 17.51 -14.99
C PRO A 248 -0.58 16.81 -14.36
N LYS A 249 -1.23 15.89 -15.09
CA LYS A 249 -2.42 15.17 -14.61
C LYS A 249 -2.15 13.72 -14.23
N LEU A 250 -1.15 13.08 -14.85
CA LEU A 250 -0.94 11.64 -14.75
C LEU A 250 0.24 11.26 -13.86
N ASN A 251 1.29 12.10 -13.82
CA ASN A 251 2.49 11.87 -13.01
C ASN A 251 3.07 13.20 -12.54
N SER A 252 2.33 13.87 -11.67
CA SER A 252 2.72 15.17 -11.11
C SER A 252 3.37 15.02 -9.74
N VAL A 253 4.04 16.07 -9.28
CA VAL A 253 4.57 16.15 -7.91
C VAL A 253 3.48 15.96 -6.86
N GLU A 254 2.28 16.48 -7.12
CA GLU A 254 1.13 16.43 -6.21
C GLU A 254 0.28 15.16 -6.36
N GLY A 255 0.61 14.29 -7.30
CA GLY A 255 -0.14 13.07 -7.56
C GLY A 255 -0.03 12.05 -6.42
N LYS A 256 -1.17 11.52 -5.95
CA LYS A 256 -1.20 10.67 -4.74
C LYS A 256 -0.75 9.22 -4.98
N ALA A 257 -1.01 8.66 -6.13
CA ALA A 257 -0.78 7.24 -6.43
C ALA A 257 -0.11 7.09 -7.79
N GLN A 258 0.99 7.80 -8.00
CA GLN A 258 1.69 7.94 -9.27
C GLN A 258 3.16 7.58 -9.11
N SER A 259 3.82 7.28 -10.22
CA SER A 259 5.20 6.80 -10.26
C SER A 259 6.17 7.72 -9.52
N TYR A 260 6.07 9.04 -9.73
CA TYR A 260 6.97 9.98 -9.06
C TYR A 260 6.88 9.94 -7.54
N ARG A 261 5.64 9.99 -7.00
CA ARG A 261 5.44 9.97 -5.55
C ARG A 261 5.90 8.65 -4.93
N TYR A 262 5.52 7.54 -5.55
CA TYR A 262 5.95 6.22 -5.07
C TYR A 262 7.46 6.02 -5.18
N GLY A 263 8.05 6.42 -6.31
CA GLY A 263 9.50 6.34 -6.50
C GLY A 263 10.27 7.15 -5.47
N ARG A 264 9.87 8.42 -5.23
CA ARG A 264 10.48 9.29 -4.23
C ARG A 264 10.36 8.72 -2.81
N MET A 265 9.17 8.30 -2.44
CA MET A 265 8.93 7.69 -1.13
C MET A 265 9.79 6.45 -0.91
N ARG A 266 9.86 5.55 -1.89
CA ARG A 266 10.65 4.32 -1.78
C ARG A 266 12.14 4.59 -1.82
N LEU A 267 12.60 5.55 -2.62
CA LEU A 267 14.01 5.92 -2.64
C LEU A 267 14.47 6.42 -1.26
N ILE A 268 13.71 7.32 -0.64
CA ILE A 268 13.98 7.79 0.73
C ILE A 268 14.00 6.61 1.72
N ASN A 269 13.00 5.72 1.67
CA ASN A 269 12.96 4.56 2.55
C ASN A 269 14.16 3.63 2.35
N ILE A 270 14.62 3.42 1.12
CA ILE A 270 15.76 2.55 0.82
C ILE A 270 17.05 3.16 1.37
N LEU A 271 17.27 4.45 1.12
CA LEU A 271 18.46 5.16 1.59
C LEU A 271 18.54 5.12 3.12
N GLU A 272 17.44 5.30 3.83
CA GLU A 272 17.36 5.24 5.28
C GLU A 272 17.54 3.79 5.80
N ASN A 273 16.72 2.84 5.30
CA ASN A 273 16.71 1.47 5.82
C ASN A 273 18.03 0.71 5.58
N PHE A 274 18.72 1.01 4.50
CA PHE A 274 20.01 0.42 4.19
C PHE A 274 21.20 1.31 4.56
N GLU A 275 20.97 2.42 5.28
CA GLU A 275 22.00 3.31 5.80
C GLU A 275 22.96 3.84 4.71
N LEU A 276 22.40 4.20 3.55
CA LEU A 276 23.16 4.69 2.39
C LEU A 276 23.36 6.21 2.50
N TRP A 277 24.09 6.64 3.52
CA TRP A 277 24.14 8.05 3.92
C TRP A 277 24.84 8.97 2.92
N ASP A 278 25.95 8.54 2.33
CA ASP A 278 26.65 9.32 1.30
C ASP A 278 25.78 9.43 0.04
N GLU A 279 25.18 8.33 -0.41
CA GLU A 279 24.22 8.33 -1.54
C GLU A 279 22.98 9.19 -1.23
N ALA A 280 22.53 9.22 0.02
CA ALA A 280 21.41 10.07 0.43
C ALA A 280 21.72 11.55 0.24
N LEU A 281 22.91 12.01 0.61
CA LEU A 281 23.36 13.39 0.40
C LEU A 281 23.57 13.70 -1.09
N GLU A 282 24.22 12.79 -1.83
CA GLU A 282 24.43 12.94 -3.28
C GLU A 282 23.11 13.07 -4.03
N LEU A 283 22.16 12.15 -3.79
CA LEU A 283 20.87 12.16 -4.47
C LEU A 283 19.97 13.33 -4.04
N SER A 284 20.12 13.80 -2.80
CA SER A 284 19.38 14.99 -2.31
C SER A 284 19.84 16.30 -2.94
N ALA A 285 21.05 16.33 -3.51
CA ALA A 285 21.58 17.44 -4.29
C ALA A 285 21.31 17.32 -5.79
N SER A 286 20.53 16.30 -6.21
CA SER A 286 20.25 15.98 -7.60
C SER A 286 18.75 16.03 -7.92
N GLU A 287 18.40 15.81 -9.20
CA GLU A 287 17.00 15.71 -9.67
C GLU A 287 16.19 14.54 -9.06
N TRP A 288 16.88 13.54 -8.47
CA TRP A 288 16.22 12.38 -7.89
C TRP A 288 15.46 12.71 -6.61
N LEU A 289 16.01 13.58 -5.78
CA LEU A 289 15.40 14.04 -4.53
C LEU A 289 15.41 15.56 -4.41
N GLU A 290 15.07 16.26 -5.50
CA GLU A 290 14.94 17.73 -5.53
C GLU A 290 14.09 18.28 -4.39
N PRO A 291 14.37 19.47 -3.85
CA PRO A 291 13.54 20.16 -2.88
C PRO A 291 12.13 20.43 -3.44
N LEU A 292 11.12 20.30 -2.61
CA LEU A 292 9.73 20.57 -2.99
C LEU A 292 9.11 21.59 -2.05
N GLU A 293 8.31 22.51 -2.62
CA GLU A 293 7.62 23.54 -1.83
C GLU A 293 6.55 22.99 -0.90
N ASN A 294 5.98 21.84 -1.26
CA ASN A 294 4.94 21.20 -0.46
C ASN A 294 5.56 20.47 0.74
N PRO A 295 5.25 20.90 1.99
CA PRO A 295 5.80 20.28 3.18
C PRO A 295 5.56 18.77 3.27
N GLU A 296 4.41 18.26 2.79
CA GLU A 296 4.11 16.83 2.81
C GLU A 296 5.20 15.99 2.09
N HIS A 297 5.79 16.55 1.05
CA HIS A 297 6.76 15.87 0.21
C HIS A 297 8.21 16.16 0.59
N ASP A 298 8.49 17.30 1.25
CA ASP A 298 9.86 17.70 1.57
C ASP A 298 10.29 17.34 3.00
N ILE A 299 9.35 17.20 3.95
CA ILE A 299 9.66 16.75 5.32
C ILE A 299 10.46 15.42 5.32
N PRO A 300 10.06 14.34 4.58
CA PRO A 300 10.83 13.10 4.56
C PRO A 300 12.24 13.27 3.97
N ARG A 301 12.42 14.17 2.99
CA ARG A 301 13.72 14.47 2.42
C ARG A 301 14.63 15.19 3.41
N LEU A 302 14.15 16.24 4.05
CA LEU A 302 14.94 16.97 5.07
C LEU A 302 15.29 16.07 6.24
N ARG A 303 14.37 15.20 6.67
CA ARG A 303 14.66 14.21 7.69
C ARG A 303 15.79 13.27 7.25
N LEU A 304 15.75 12.73 6.04
CA LEU A 304 16.79 11.87 5.49
C LEU A 304 18.16 12.58 5.47
N ILE A 305 18.20 13.84 5.01
CA ILE A 305 19.45 14.64 4.98
C ILE A 305 19.96 14.87 6.40
N GLY A 306 19.07 15.19 7.35
CA GLY A 306 19.43 15.38 8.75
C GLY A 306 20.02 14.12 9.37
N LEU A 307 19.39 12.96 9.15
CA LEU A 307 19.91 11.66 9.61
C LEU A 307 21.27 11.33 8.97
N ALA A 308 21.40 11.55 7.66
CA ALA A 308 22.66 11.30 6.97
C ALA A 308 23.80 12.19 7.52
N ASN A 309 23.55 13.47 7.78
CA ASN A 309 24.53 14.36 8.37
C ASN A 309 24.87 13.96 9.81
N PHE A 310 23.91 13.48 10.59
CA PHE A 310 24.15 12.93 11.93
C PHE A 310 25.09 11.72 11.86
N GLU A 311 24.76 10.72 11.07
CA GLU A 311 25.51 9.47 10.96
C GLU A 311 26.94 9.68 10.40
N LEU A 312 27.12 10.70 9.55
CA LEU A 312 28.42 11.12 9.02
C LEU A 312 29.15 12.14 9.90
N GLY A 313 28.63 12.50 11.07
CA GLY A 313 29.25 13.45 12.00
C GLY A 313 29.31 14.90 11.51
N ARG A 314 28.47 15.28 10.55
CA ARG A 314 28.45 16.62 9.90
C ARG A 314 27.55 17.60 10.66
N LYS A 315 28.00 18.06 11.83
CA LYS A 315 27.21 18.88 12.74
C LYS A 315 26.65 20.16 12.08
N THR A 316 27.50 20.95 11.41
CA THR A 316 27.07 22.22 10.79
C THR A 316 26.00 22.01 9.71
N ASP A 317 26.12 20.92 8.93
CA ASP A 317 25.14 20.59 7.91
C ASP A 317 23.81 20.14 8.54
N LEU A 318 23.84 19.46 9.69
CA LEU A 318 22.65 19.12 10.47
C LEU A 318 21.96 20.36 11.03
N GLU A 319 22.72 21.35 11.55
CA GLU A 319 22.19 22.64 12.00
C GLU A 319 21.50 23.39 10.85
N GLN A 320 22.03 23.33 9.63
CA GLN A 320 21.38 23.92 8.45
C GLN A 320 20.05 23.22 8.14
N VAL A 321 19.96 21.89 8.25
CA VAL A 321 18.69 21.15 8.05
C VAL A 321 17.63 21.58 9.07
N LEU A 322 18.01 21.83 10.32
CA LEU A 322 17.09 22.37 11.34
C LEU A 322 16.55 23.75 10.94
N ALA A 323 17.40 24.62 10.40
CA ALA A 323 16.97 25.94 9.87
C ALA A 323 16.03 25.78 8.66
N ASP A 324 16.29 24.84 7.77
CA ASP A 324 15.42 24.54 6.62
C ASP A 324 14.03 24.02 7.07
N LEU A 325 13.98 23.20 8.12
CA LEU A 325 12.73 22.76 8.75
C LEU A 325 11.95 23.92 9.38
N ASP A 326 12.64 24.90 9.97
CA ASP A 326 11.99 26.11 10.50
C ASP A 326 11.37 26.93 9.36
N ALA A 327 12.08 27.11 8.24
CA ALA A 327 11.54 27.75 7.05
C ALA A 327 10.32 27.01 6.49
N LEU A 328 10.39 25.67 6.40
CA LEU A 328 9.28 24.84 5.95
C LEU A 328 8.07 24.92 6.90
N SER A 329 8.31 25.09 8.21
CA SER A 329 7.26 25.30 9.21
C SER A 329 6.46 26.56 8.95
N GLU A 330 7.12 27.66 8.56
CA GLU A 330 6.44 28.91 8.21
C GLU A 330 5.57 28.75 6.95
N VAL A 331 6.03 27.98 5.97
CA VAL A 331 5.21 27.63 4.79
C VAL A 331 3.98 26.83 5.20
N ALA A 332 4.13 25.81 6.05
CA ALA A 332 3.02 24.99 6.53
C ALA A 332 1.99 25.79 7.34
N LYS A 333 2.43 26.74 8.19
CA LYS A 333 1.55 27.65 8.94
C LYS A 333 0.73 28.54 7.99
N LYS A 334 1.38 29.17 7.00
CA LYS A 334 0.70 29.97 5.98
C LYS A 334 -0.33 29.15 5.19
N ASN A 335 0.01 27.92 4.82
CA ASN A 335 -0.92 27.02 4.13
C ASN A 335 -2.12 26.66 5.03
N HIS A 336 -1.92 26.47 6.33
CA HIS A 336 -2.98 26.21 7.29
C HIS A 336 -3.95 27.38 7.40
N GLU A 337 -3.43 28.59 7.61
CA GLU A 337 -4.22 29.83 7.68
C GLU A 337 -5.00 30.08 6.39
N LYS A 338 -4.35 29.91 5.25
CA LYS A 338 -4.96 30.06 3.92
C LYS A 338 -6.11 29.07 3.73
N ALA A 339 -5.92 27.78 4.03
CA ALA A 339 -6.95 26.76 3.89
C ALA A 339 -8.18 27.06 4.78
N GLN A 340 -7.96 27.54 6.01
CA GLN A 340 -9.04 27.94 6.91
C GLN A 340 -9.78 29.20 6.40
N ALA A 341 -9.06 30.20 5.91
CA ALA A 341 -9.65 31.42 5.36
C ALA A 341 -10.51 31.12 4.13
N GLU A 342 -10.01 30.32 3.18
CA GLU A 342 -10.73 29.91 1.99
C GLU A 342 -12.00 29.11 2.33
N ALA A 343 -11.92 28.20 3.32
CA ALA A 343 -13.08 27.43 3.79
C ALA A 343 -14.14 28.34 4.41
N LYS A 344 -13.72 29.35 5.20
CA LYS A 344 -14.61 30.34 5.82
C LYS A 344 -15.31 31.20 4.76
N GLU A 345 -14.55 31.69 3.77
CA GLU A 345 -15.10 32.46 2.65
C GLU A 345 -16.11 31.64 1.83
N LYS A 346 -15.77 30.38 1.52
CA LYS A 346 -16.67 29.44 0.83
C LYS A 346 -17.96 29.22 1.59
N ALA A 347 -17.87 28.99 2.91
CA ALA A 347 -19.06 28.81 3.76
C ALA A 347 -19.95 30.06 3.78
N GLY A 348 -19.35 31.25 3.79
CA GLY A 348 -20.06 32.53 3.68
C GLY A 348 -20.81 32.69 2.36
N LYS A 349 -20.16 32.34 1.22
CA LYS A 349 -20.80 32.35 -0.12
C LYS A 349 -21.95 31.35 -0.22
N GLU A 350 -21.82 30.18 0.39
CA GLU A 350 -22.83 29.12 0.44
C GLU A 350 -23.90 29.38 1.53
N LYS A 351 -23.81 30.45 2.30
CA LYS A 351 -24.73 30.81 3.40
C LYS A 351 -24.94 29.65 4.41
N LYS A 352 -23.84 28.95 4.76
CA LYS A 352 -23.90 27.85 5.72
C LYS A 352 -24.16 28.34 7.15
N LYS A 353 -24.75 27.45 7.97
CA LYS A 353 -24.97 27.69 9.40
C LYS A 353 -23.62 27.77 10.14
N PRO A 354 -23.57 28.44 11.31
CA PRO A 354 -22.32 28.59 12.09
C PRO A 354 -21.63 27.25 12.36
N ASP A 355 -22.34 26.24 12.82
CA ASP A 355 -21.79 24.90 13.13
C ASP A 355 -21.22 24.19 11.90
N GLU A 356 -21.89 24.34 10.74
CA GLU A 356 -21.41 23.80 9.45
C GLU A 356 -20.16 24.53 8.97
N THR A 357 -20.10 25.84 9.21
CA THR A 357 -18.94 26.69 8.90
C THR A 357 -17.74 26.29 9.75
N GLU A 358 -17.93 26.14 11.06
CA GLU A 358 -16.86 25.71 11.97
C GLU A 358 -16.28 24.35 11.58
N LYS A 359 -17.17 23.40 11.28
CA LYS A 359 -16.77 22.06 10.81
C LYS A 359 -15.95 22.14 9.52
N LEU A 360 -16.40 22.91 8.52
CA LEU A 360 -15.66 23.09 7.25
C LEU A 360 -14.28 23.70 7.46
N VAL A 361 -14.17 24.74 8.29
CA VAL A 361 -12.88 25.37 8.61
C VAL A 361 -11.94 24.39 9.31
N LYS A 362 -12.45 23.64 10.29
CA LYS A 362 -11.68 22.60 10.98
C LYS A 362 -11.20 21.49 10.04
N ASP A 363 -12.08 21.00 9.17
CA ASP A 363 -11.74 19.95 8.21
C ASP A 363 -10.69 20.45 7.19
N ALA A 364 -10.81 21.68 6.71
CA ALA A 364 -9.84 22.29 5.79
C ALA A 364 -8.45 22.47 6.44
N GLY A 365 -8.40 22.83 7.72
CA GLY A 365 -7.15 22.99 8.47
C GLY A 365 -6.49 21.66 8.87
N LYS A 366 -7.17 20.53 8.78
CA LYS A 366 -6.68 19.24 9.31
C LYS A 366 -5.38 18.75 8.64
N ALA A 367 -5.33 18.71 7.31
CA ALA A 367 -4.15 18.23 6.59
C ALA A 367 -2.94 19.15 6.76
N PRO A 368 -3.04 20.49 6.59
CA PRO A 368 -1.93 21.40 6.90
C PRO A 368 -1.50 21.35 8.37
N GLY A 369 -2.44 21.21 9.31
CA GLY A 369 -2.13 21.03 10.74
C GLY A 369 -1.28 19.78 11.01
N GLN A 370 -1.60 18.68 10.36
CA GLN A 370 -0.80 17.46 10.43
C GLN A 370 0.63 17.64 9.88
N GLN A 371 0.81 18.49 8.87
CA GLN A 371 2.16 18.82 8.36
C GLN A 371 2.98 19.58 9.41
N ILE A 372 2.37 20.57 10.08
CA ILE A 372 3.03 21.31 11.17
C ILE A 372 3.48 20.34 12.29
N ASP A 373 2.62 19.40 12.68
CA ASP A 373 2.95 18.42 13.72
C ASP A 373 4.07 17.46 13.28
N ARG A 374 4.10 17.07 12.01
CA ARG A 374 5.20 16.27 11.44
C ARG A 374 6.52 17.03 11.47
N ILE A 375 6.53 18.31 11.07
CA ILE A 375 7.74 19.14 11.12
C ILE A 375 8.27 19.22 12.55
N LYS A 376 7.39 19.50 13.55
CA LYS A 376 7.78 19.53 14.96
C LYS A 376 8.42 18.24 15.43
N LYS A 377 7.83 17.08 15.05
CA LYS A 377 8.38 15.77 15.41
C LYS A 377 9.73 15.52 14.76
N THR A 378 9.85 15.79 13.46
CA THR A 378 11.12 15.64 12.73
C THR A 378 12.20 16.55 13.30
N ARG A 379 11.85 17.80 13.63
CA ARG A 379 12.78 18.74 14.24
C ARG A 379 13.27 18.24 15.59
N ALA A 380 12.37 17.78 16.45
CA ALA A 380 12.74 17.24 17.77
C ALA A 380 13.62 15.98 17.66
N GLU A 381 13.39 15.12 16.67
CA GLU A 381 14.25 13.97 16.38
C GLU A 381 15.67 14.43 16.00
N LEU A 382 15.80 15.38 15.07
CA LEU A 382 17.10 15.88 14.63
C LEU A 382 17.81 16.75 15.67
N GLU A 383 17.09 17.42 16.57
CA GLU A 383 17.68 18.08 17.75
C GLU A 383 18.30 17.04 18.70
N GLY A 384 17.67 15.88 18.86
CA GLY A 384 18.24 14.76 19.58
C GLY A 384 19.52 14.22 18.95
N CYS A 385 19.55 14.11 17.61
CA CYS A 385 20.76 13.77 16.86
C CYS A 385 21.88 14.80 17.07
N LEU A 386 21.54 16.09 17.08
CA LEU A 386 22.51 17.15 17.34
C LEU A 386 23.06 17.07 18.78
N ALA A 387 22.20 16.82 19.78
CA ALA A 387 22.58 16.61 21.17
C ALA A 387 23.54 15.40 21.31
N ALA A 388 23.29 14.31 20.57
CA ALA A 388 24.20 13.15 20.54
C ALA A 388 25.58 13.51 19.99
N LEU A 389 25.67 14.33 18.92
CA LEU A 389 26.95 14.82 18.39
C LEU A 389 27.68 15.74 19.38
N ASP A 390 26.94 16.47 20.22
CA ASP A 390 27.50 17.32 21.28
C ASP A 390 27.88 16.54 22.55
N GLY A 391 27.58 15.24 22.59
CA GLY A 391 27.87 14.39 23.76
C GLY A 391 26.81 14.51 24.87
N ASP A 392 25.72 15.25 24.64
CA ASP A 392 24.57 15.33 25.56
C ASP A 392 23.66 14.11 25.40
N LYS A 393 24.10 13.05 26.08
CA LYS A 393 23.43 11.73 26.01
C LYS A 393 21.99 11.78 26.53
N ASP A 394 21.74 12.54 27.61
CA ASP A 394 20.41 12.56 28.25
C ASP A 394 19.38 13.21 27.31
N SER A 395 19.70 14.34 26.70
CA SER A 395 18.85 14.99 25.70
C SER A 395 18.65 14.13 24.46
N ALA A 396 19.68 13.41 24.00
CA ALA A 396 19.58 12.48 22.87
C ALA A 396 18.61 11.33 23.17
N LEU A 397 18.72 10.69 24.33
CA LEU A 397 17.83 9.60 24.75
C LEU A 397 16.39 10.07 24.95
N GLU A 398 16.17 11.27 25.48
CA GLU A 398 14.81 11.84 25.62
C GLU A 398 14.16 12.09 24.25
N ALA A 399 14.93 12.62 23.31
CA ALA A 399 14.44 12.85 21.94
C ALA A 399 14.16 11.55 21.20
N LEU A 400 15.03 10.54 21.33
CA LEU A 400 14.86 9.22 20.72
C LEU A 400 13.61 8.52 21.26
N ALA A 401 13.31 8.64 22.54
CA ALA A 401 12.08 8.09 23.16
C ALA A 401 10.78 8.68 22.60
N LYS A 402 10.84 9.91 22.05
CA LYS A 402 9.71 10.62 21.44
C LYS A 402 9.69 10.49 19.90
N GLY A 403 10.75 9.93 19.33
CA GLY A 403 10.97 9.82 17.89
C GLY A 403 10.02 8.84 17.20
N SER A 404 10.09 8.80 15.88
CA SER A 404 9.26 7.96 15.02
C SER A 404 10.06 6.97 14.17
N ARG A 405 11.31 6.70 14.54
CA ARG A 405 12.14 5.69 13.86
C ARG A 405 11.53 4.30 14.01
N PRO A 406 11.71 3.40 13.03
CA PRO A 406 11.41 1.98 13.21
C PRO A 406 12.14 1.44 14.45
N ASN A 407 11.48 0.56 15.22
CA ASN A 407 12.04 0.07 16.48
C ASN A 407 13.44 -0.55 16.35
N TYR A 408 13.72 -1.25 15.24
CA TYR A 408 15.04 -1.84 15.00
C TYR A 408 16.14 -0.76 14.81
N ALA A 409 15.83 0.33 14.10
CA ALA A 409 16.77 1.43 13.92
C ALA A 409 16.96 2.21 15.23
N ALA A 410 15.89 2.45 15.98
CA ALA A 410 15.97 3.07 17.30
C ALA A 410 16.75 2.19 18.28
N ALA A 411 16.61 0.85 18.22
CA ALA A 411 17.39 -0.07 19.06
C ALA A 411 18.91 0.06 18.83
N LEU A 412 19.34 0.20 17.56
CA LEU A 412 20.76 0.43 17.24
C LEU A 412 21.25 1.77 17.78
N GLU A 413 20.43 2.80 17.76
CA GLU A 413 20.79 4.12 18.30
C GLU A 413 20.84 4.09 19.84
N TYR A 414 19.89 3.45 20.54
CA TYR A 414 19.97 3.19 21.98
C TYR A 414 21.27 2.42 22.34
N MET A 415 21.61 1.42 21.54
CA MET A 415 22.86 0.66 21.71
C MET A 415 24.09 1.56 21.55
N SER A 416 24.13 2.45 20.58
CA SER A 416 25.25 3.40 20.36
C SER A 416 25.37 4.40 21.50
N LEU A 417 24.26 4.88 22.03
CA LEU A 417 24.18 5.75 23.20
C LEU A 417 24.44 5.01 24.53
N GLY A 418 24.58 3.66 24.49
CA GLY A 418 24.90 2.82 25.65
C GLY A 418 23.71 2.48 26.55
N ASP A 419 22.48 2.70 26.11
CA ASP A 419 21.26 2.20 26.75
C ASP A 419 20.93 0.80 26.22
N LEU A 420 21.70 -0.19 26.71
CA LEU A 420 21.60 -1.57 26.21
C LEU A 420 20.30 -2.27 26.63
N GLU A 421 19.71 -1.88 27.75
CA GLU A 421 18.43 -2.44 28.23
C GLU A 421 17.30 -2.05 27.26
N LYS A 422 17.25 -0.78 26.89
CA LYS A 422 16.25 -0.28 25.94
C LYS A 422 16.46 -0.84 24.54
N ALA A 423 17.71 -0.96 24.11
CA ALA A 423 18.07 -1.57 22.82
C ALA A 423 17.61 -3.02 22.75
N ASP A 424 17.85 -3.82 23.80
CA ASP A 424 17.40 -5.21 23.92
C ASP A 424 15.87 -5.31 23.82
N SER A 425 15.15 -4.57 24.63
CA SER A 425 13.68 -4.57 24.68
C SER A 425 13.06 -4.18 23.31
N MET A 426 13.57 -3.14 22.67
CA MET A 426 13.01 -2.67 21.39
C MET A 426 13.31 -3.63 20.24
N SER A 427 14.54 -4.15 20.14
CA SER A 427 14.89 -5.11 19.10
C SER A 427 14.16 -6.44 19.28
N GLU A 428 13.90 -6.90 20.51
CA GLU A 428 13.11 -8.10 20.80
C GLU A 428 11.65 -7.91 20.39
N ALA A 429 11.03 -6.79 20.74
CA ALA A 429 9.64 -6.48 20.37
C ALA A 429 9.43 -6.52 18.85
N GLU A 430 10.39 -6.02 18.07
CA GLU A 430 10.32 -5.98 16.62
C GLU A 430 10.35 -7.38 15.98
N VAL A 431 11.26 -8.24 16.42
CA VAL A 431 11.40 -9.60 15.86
C VAL A 431 10.33 -10.57 16.39
N SER A 432 9.73 -10.30 17.54
CA SER A 432 8.64 -11.11 18.08
C SER A 432 7.37 -10.98 17.25
N GLY A 433 7.15 -9.83 16.62
CA GLY A 433 6.01 -9.55 15.74
C GLY A 433 6.17 -10.10 14.33
N ASP A 434 7.37 -9.99 13.74
CA ASP A 434 7.67 -10.43 12.36
C ASP A 434 9.11 -10.94 12.21
N LYS A 435 9.30 -12.22 12.45
CA LYS A 435 10.60 -12.90 12.34
C LYS A 435 11.11 -13.09 10.90
N ARG A 436 10.38 -12.60 9.89
CA ARG A 436 10.73 -12.78 8.47
C ARG A 436 11.27 -11.53 7.79
N GLN A 437 11.40 -10.43 8.52
CA GLN A 437 12.04 -9.22 8.00
C GLN A 437 13.55 -9.24 8.30
N THR A 438 14.33 -9.01 7.25
CA THR A 438 15.79 -9.16 7.33
C THR A 438 16.46 -8.07 8.16
N LEU A 439 16.04 -6.81 8.05
CA LEU A 439 16.63 -5.68 8.77
C LEU A 439 16.39 -5.74 10.29
N PRO A 440 15.18 -6.02 10.80
CA PRO A 440 14.96 -6.23 12.23
C PRO A 440 15.82 -7.36 12.81
N LEU A 441 15.91 -8.50 12.08
CA LEU A 441 16.75 -9.61 12.52
C LEU A 441 18.23 -9.25 12.54
N ALA A 442 18.73 -8.48 11.54
CA ALA A 442 20.09 -8.00 11.51
C ALA A 442 20.40 -7.10 12.72
N ALA A 443 19.55 -6.11 13.00
CA ALA A 443 19.69 -5.23 14.15
C ALA A 443 19.64 -6.01 15.49
N ARG A 444 18.74 -6.99 15.60
CA ARG A 444 18.66 -7.85 16.79
C ARG A 444 19.97 -8.62 17.03
N ILE A 445 20.59 -9.15 15.98
CA ILE A 445 21.88 -9.84 16.05
C ILE A 445 22.97 -8.89 16.58
N GLU A 446 23.04 -7.65 16.09
CA GLU A 446 24.02 -6.66 16.55
C GLU A 446 23.82 -6.32 18.04
N VAL A 447 22.59 -6.10 18.48
CA VAL A 447 22.26 -5.82 19.89
C VAL A 447 22.60 -7.00 20.78
N LEU A 448 22.20 -8.22 20.43
CA LEU A 448 22.53 -9.44 21.17
C LEU A 448 24.05 -9.69 21.27
N HIS A 449 24.77 -9.46 20.18
CA HIS A 449 26.23 -9.56 20.15
C HIS A 449 26.87 -8.55 21.10
N LYS A 450 26.40 -7.31 21.11
CA LYS A 450 26.85 -6.26 22.03
C LYS A 450 26.61 -6.61 23.51
N LEU A 451 25.50 -7.32 23.79
CA LEU A 451 25.16 -7.83 25.11
C LEU A 451 25.97 -9.08 25.53
N GLY A 452 26.74 -9.70 24.63
CA GLY A 452 27.47 -10.94 24.89
C GLY A 452 26.60 -12.20 24.97
N ARG A 453 25.36 -12.14 24.44
CA ARG A 453 24.37 -13.26 24.47
C ARG A 453 24.57 -14.20 23.28
N SER A 454 25.68 -14.95 23.29
CA SER A 454 26.14 -15.75 22.15
C SER A 454 25.13 -16.79 21.65
N ASP A 455 24.41 -17.48 22.55
CA ASP A 455 23.41 -18.49 22.16
C ASP A 455 22.23 -17.85 21.42
N ASP A 456 21.74 -16.71 21.92
CA ASP A 456 20.66 -15.97 21.28
C ASP A 456 21.08 -15.36 19.93
N VAL A 457 22.36 -14.92 19.81
CA VAL A 457 22.93 -14.48 18.52
C VAL A 457 22.87 -15.62 17.52
N ARG A 458 23.31 -16.81 17.90
CA ARG A 458 23.31 -17.99 17.01
C ARG A 458 21.89 -18.34 16.57
N GLU A 459 20.93 -18.36 17.51
CA GLU A 459 19.52 -18.62 17.20
C GLU A 459 18.94 -17.59 16.24
N CYS A 460 19.11 -16.29 16.54
CA CYS A 460 18.63 -15.22 15.69
C CYS A 460 19.28 -15.24 14.30
N PHE A 461 20.58 -15.59 14.21
CA PHE A 461 21.28 -15.72 12.95
C PHE A 461 20.75 -16.88 12.10
N VAL A 462 20.39 -18.01 12.71
CA VAL A 462 19.72 -19.12 12.02
C VAL A 462 18.39 -18.68 11.44
N GLU A 463 17.59 -17.89 12.18
CA GLU A 463 16.32 -17.35 11.67
C GLU A 463 16.55 -16.37 10.50
N LEU A 464 17.55 -15.49 10.60
CA LEU A 464 17.91 -14.58 9.49
C LEU A 464 18.29 -15.37 8.23
N ARG A 465 19.07 -16.45 8.37
CA ARG A 465 19.51 -17.27 7.24
C ARG A 465 18.34 -17.92 6.48
N LYS A 466 17.24 -18.27 7.15
CA LYS A 466 16.05 -18.86 6.50
C LYS A 466 15.37 -17.90 5.49
N VAL A 467 15.59 -16.59 5.65
CA VAL A 467 14.99 -15.53 4.80
C VAL A 467 16.05 -14.72 4.05
N SER A 468 17.26 -15.26 3.92
CA SER A 468 18.42 -14.50 3.46
C SER A 468 18.71 -14.60 1.96
N SER A 469 17.96 -15.43 1.21
CA SER A 469 18.27 -15.79 -0.18
C SER A 469 18.51 -14.59 -1.10
N GLN A 470 17.85 -13.46 -0.83
CA GLN A 470 17.91 -12.24 -1.65
C GLN A 470 18.69 -11.09 -0.99
N ILE A 471 19.28 -11.29 0.19
CA ILE A 471 20.03 -10.24 0.88
C ILE A 471 21.24 -9.80 0.03
N ASP A 472 21.40 -8.49 -0.12
CA ASP A 472 22.65 -7.88 -0.61
C ASP A 472 23.64 -7.76 0.54
N LEU A 473 24.59 -8.70 0.65
CA LEU A 473 25.56 -8.77 1.75
C LEU A 473 26.49 -7.55 1.85
N ASP A 474 26.62 -6.77 0.77
CA ASP A 474 27.38 -5.52 0.74
C ASP A 474 26.59 -4.30 1.23
N ALA A 475 25.32 -4.44 1.57
CA ALA A 475 24.56 -3.37 2.20
C ALA A 475 25.01 -3.20 3.67
N PRO A 476 25.19 -1.95 4.15
CA PRO A 476 25.77 -1.67 5.47
C PRO A 476 25.21 -2.48 6.64
N PRO A 477 23.87 -2.64 6.81
CA PRO A 477 23.32 -3.44 7.90
C PRO A 477 23.75 -4.91 7.88
N PHE A 478 23.96 -5.49 6.69
CA PHE A 478 24.35 -6.89 6.55
C PHE A 478 25.87 -7.07 6.48
N ALA A 479 26.59 -6.10 5.95
CA ALA A 479 28.06 -6.10 5.94
C ALA A 479 28.64 -6.14 7.37
N ARG A 480 28.00 -5.44 8.32
CA ARG A 480 28.38 -5.45 9.74
C ARG A 480 28.20 -6.82 10.41
N LEU A 481 27.37 -7.69 9.86
CA LEU A 481 27.18 -9.04 10.40
C LEU A 481 28.29 -10.01 10.02
N LEU A 482 29.15 -9.70 9.05
CA LEU A 482 30.21 -10.62 8.58
C LEU A 482 31.17 -11.04 9.68
N PRO A 483 31.71 -10.14 10.53
CA PRO A 483 32.59 -10.56 11.66
C PRO A 483 31.84 -11.45 12.65
N ILE A 484 30.57 -11.17 12.91
CA ILE A 484 29.73 -11.97 13.81
C ILE A 484 29.48 -13.36 13.20
N ALA A 485 29.14 -13.44 11.91
CA ALA A 485 28.95 -14.70 11.19
C ALA A 485 30.18 -15.59 11.28
N ARG A 486 31.40 -15.03 11.06
CA ARG A 486 32.67 -15.74 11.16
C ARG A 486 32.93 -16.28 12.56
N SER A 487 32.54 -15.56 13.62
CA SER A 487 32.72 -16.02 15.01
C SER A 487 31.87 -17.25 15.34
N PHE A 488 30.84 -17.52 14.56
CA PHE A 488 29.97 -18.70 14.64
C PHE A 488 30.28 -19.76 13.56
N GLU A 489 31.39 -19.63 12.85
CA GLU A 489 31.83 -20.55 11.79
C GLU A 489 30.88 -20.60 10.58
N PHE A 490 30.06 -19.55 10.36
CA PHE A 490 29.30 -19.42 9.13
C PHE A 490 30.23 -18.97 7.98
N PRO A 491 29.94 -19.38 6.73
CA PRO A 491 30.70 -18.92 5.58
C PRO A 491 30.55 -17.42 5.35
N ASP A 492 31.46 -16.81 4.57
CA ASP A 492 31.35 -15.39 4.22
C ASP A 492 30.06 -15.06 3.47
N ASP A 493 29.64 -15.95 2.57
CA ASP A 493 28.27 -15.96 2.05
C ASP A 493 27.42 -16.86 2.94
N TRP A 494 26.85 -16.28 3.97
CA TRP A 494 26.04 -16.98 4.96
C TRP A 494 24.57 -17.15 4.55
N ARG A 495 24.20 -16.70 3.33
CA ARG A 495 22.83 -16.87 2.82
C ARG A 495 22.48 -18.33 2.58
N LEU A 496 21.19 -18.62 2.63
CA LEU A 496 20.62 -19.89 2.19
C LEU A 496 19.73 -19.68 0.96
N PRO A 497 19.61 -20.68 0.06
CA PRO A 497 18.63 -20.60 -1.01
C PRO A 497 17.22 -20.53 -0.45
N TYR A 498 16.32 -19.94 -1.23
CA TYR A 498 14.90 -19.93 -0.88
C TYR A 498 14.30 -21.34 -0.93
N GLU A 499 13.58 -21.72 0.13
CA GLU A 499 12.77 -22.92 0.21
C GLU A 499 11.30 -22.48 0.32
N PRO A 500 10.46 -22.75 -0.71
CA PRO A 500 9.08 -22.25 -0.81
C PRO A 500 8.10 -22.85 0.21
#